data_a6e19d6e81908a1e6b3ba370043cb854
#
_entry.id   a6e19d6e81908a1e6b3ba370043cb854
#
_cell.length_a   1.000
_cell.length_b   1.000
_cell.length_c   1.000
_cell.angle_alpha   90.00
_cell.angle_beta   90.00
_cell.angle_gamma   90.00
#
_symmetry.space_group_name_H-M   'P 1'
#
loop_
_entity.id
_entity.type
_entity.pdbx_description
1 polymer ?
#
loop_
_entity_poly.entity_id
_entity_poly.type
_entity_poly.pdbx_seq_one_letter_code
_entity_poly.pdbx_strand_id
1 'polypeptide(L)'
;RVNGVGDATVLGQDYSMRIWLKPDVMAQYKLIPNDIAGALAEQNIEAAPGQFGERGNQSFQYTIRYKGRLQQPEEFENIVIKALENGEVLRMKDIADIELGRLSYNFNNKVNGHKAVSCIVYQMAGTNATQTISDLEKVLDEASETLPSGLKINIAQSANDFLFASIHEVIKTLIEAFILVFIVVYIFLQDMRSTLIPAIAIPVALIATFFVLKLIGFSINLLTLSAMVLAIAIVVDDAIVVVEGVHAKLDQGYKSARTASIDAMSELGGAIISITLVMMSVFVPVSFMGGTAGTFYRQFGLTMAIAIGFSALNALTLSPALCAIFLKPHNSDTGIKERIGVATKEARKIMVARYADSIGKMMRPGLTLLFTAIAILGMIFGLFSFENHPVLCLVMIVISVLALAGMTTDKFKHSFNASYDSILGKYKKQVLRFIQKKWLSGGIVAGSIVLLIVFMNITP
;
A
#
# COMPACT_ATOMS: atom_id res chain seq x y z
N ARG A 1 28.42 1.95 -4.82
CA ARG A 1 27.28 1.19 -5.40
C ARG A 1 26.25 0.97 -4.29
N VAL A 2 25.02 1.37 -4.53
CA VAL A 2 23.88 1.11 -3.64
C VAL A 2 23.15 -0.13 -4.15
N ASN A 3 22.85 -1.06 -3.25
CA ASN A 3 22.11 -2.26 -3.61
C ASN A 3 20.66 -1.89 -4.00
N GLY A 4 20.17 -2.46 -5.12
CA GLY A 4 18.84 -2.20 -5.61
C GLY A 4 18.72 -1.04 -6.60
N VAL A 5 19.78 -0.27 -6.83
CA VAL A 5 19.85 0.72 -7.90
C VAL A 5 20.17 0.01 -9.22
N GLY A 6 19.29 0.18 -10.21
CA GLY A 6 19.45 -0.38 -11.56
C GLY A 6 20.23 0.54 -12.49
N ASP A 7 19.93 1.84 -12.44
CA ASP A 7 20.57 2.85 -13.28
C ASP A 7 20.52 4.23 -12.62
N ALA A 8 21.42 5.12 -13.03
CA ALA A 8 21.44 6.51 -12.61
C ALA A 8 21.78 7.39 -13.81
N THR A 9 20.80 8.14 -14.27
CA THR A 9 20.92 9.01 -15.44
C THR A 9 21.06 10.47 -15.02
N VAL A 10 22.19 11.10 -15.41
CA VAL A 10 22.42 12.52 -15.19
C VAL A 10 21.88 13.32 -16.39
N LEU A 11 20.98 14.24 -16.13
CA LEU A 11 20.39 15.09 -17.16
C LEU A 11 21.19 16.38 -17.33
N GLY A 12 21.97 16.43 -18.42
CA GLY A 12 22.31 17.67 -19.07
C GLY A 12 23.60 18.38 -18.67
N GLN A 13 24.67 17.69 -18.20
CA GLN A 13 25.85 18.47 -17.79
C GLN A 13 27.23 17.81 -18.05
N ASP A 14 27.33 16.88 -18.96
CA ASP A 14 28.67 16.49 -19.42
C ASP A 14 29.31 17.63 -20.15
N TYR A 15 30.61 17.82 -19.93
CA TYR A 15 31.38 18.83 -20.62
C TYR A 15 31.78 18.33 -22.01
N SER A 16 31.80 19.27 -22.93
CA SER A 16 32.32 19.05 -24.30
C SER A 16 33.02 20.29 -24.79
N MET A 17 34.10 20.09 -25.55
CA MET A 17 34.70 21.19 -26.31
C MET A 17 33.71 21.62 -27.39
N ARG A 18 33.27 22.88 -27.35
CA ARG A 18 32.39 23.49 -28.32
C ARG A 18 33.19 24.30 -29.29
N ILE A 19 33.02 24.02 -30.57
CA ILE A 19 33.66 24.72 -31.69
C ILE A 19 32.55 25.38 -32.48
N TRP A 20 32.39 26.67 -32.28
CA TRP A 20 31.38 27.50 -32.96
C TRP A 20 31.98 28.02 -34.26
N LEU A 21 31.65 27.37 -35.37
CA LEU A 21 32.17 27.72 -36.71
C LEU A 21 31.61 29.06 -37.18
N LYS A 22 32.44 29.88 -37.83
CA LYS A 22 32.06 31.15 -38.45
C LYS A 22 31.84 30.92 -39.95
N PRO A 23 30.61 30.78 -40.45
CA PRO A 23 30.32 30.39 -41.82
C PRO A 23 30.88 31.40 -42.83
N ASP A 24 30.83 32.70 -42.50
CA ASP A 24 31.32 33.76 -43.39
C ASP A 24 32.82 33.66 -43.60
N VAL A 25 33.58 33.40 -42.57
CA VAL A 25 35.03 33.20 -42.62
C VAL A 25 35.38 31.91 -43.35
N MET A 26 34.66 30.85 -43.08
CA MET A 26 34.84 29.55 -43.77
C MET A 26 34.64 29.68 -45.29
N ALA A 27 33.61 30.44 -45.71
CA ALA A 27 33.35 30.70 -47.12
C ALA A 27 34.49 31.42 -47.83
N GLN A 28 35.15 32.36 -47.13
CA GLN A 28 36.34 33.09 -47.70
C GLN A 28 37.48 32.13 -47.99
N TYR A 29 37.70 31.13 -47.14
CA TYR A 29 38.75 30.14 -47.32
C TYR A 29 38.31 28.90 -48.09
N LYS A 30 37.05 28.87 -48.61
CA LYS A 30 36.41 27.71 -49.30
C LYS A 30 36.45 26.44 -48.50
N LEU A 31 36.12 26.52 -47.21
CA LEU A 31 36.04 25.41 -46.25
C LEU A 31 34.59 24.96 -46.04
N ILE A 32 34.41 23.67 -45.87
CA ILE A 32 33.15 23.07 -45.46
C ILE A 32 33.30 22.45 -44.05
N PRO A 33 32.24 22.25 -43.29
CA PRO A 33 32.32 21.67 -41.94
C PRO A 33 33.03 20.32 -41.87
N ASN A 34 32.97 19.51 -42.94
CA ASN A 34 33.66 18.24 -43.01
C ASN A 34 35.20 18.38 -43.04
N ASP A 35 35.73 19.44 -43.62
CA ASP A 35 37.18 19.70 -43.63
C ASP A 35 37.69 19.92 -42.21
N ILE A 36 36.89 20.62 -41.39
CA ILE A 36 37.20 20.92 -40.01
C ILE A 36 37.08 19.67 -39.17
N ALA A 37 36.03 18.85 -39.40
CA ALA A 37 35.86 17.58 -38.72
C ALA A 37 37.02 16.62 -39.04
N GLY A 38 37.50 16.61 -40.29
CA GLY A 38 38.68 15.86 -40.72
C GLY A 38 39.94 16.29 -39.99
N ALA A 39 40.23 17.61 -40.01
CA ALA A 39 41.39 18.16 -39.32
C ALA A 39 41.38 17.91 -37.81
N LEU A 40 40.20 17.97 -37.22
CA LEU A 40 39.99 17.61 -35.80
C LEU A 40 40.26 16.11 -35.53
N ALA A 41 39.75 15.22 -36.38
CA ALA A 41 39.95 13.77 -36.23
C ALA A 41 41.42 13.38 -36.42
N GLU A 42 42.15 14.05 -37.29
CA GLU A 42 43.56 13.77 -37.53
C GLU A 42 44.49 14.27 -36.40
N GLN A 43 44.15 15.38 -35.74
CA GLN A 43 45.02 16.01 -34.76
C GLN A 43 44.60 15.76 -33.31
N ASN A 44 43.36 15.32 -33.06
CA ASN A 44 42.86 14.96 -31.74
C ASN A 44 42.69 13.45 -31.60
N ILE A 45 43.78 12.71 -31.79
CA ILE A 45 43.80 11.24 -31.79
C ILE A 45 44.47 10.70 -30.56
N GLU A 46 44.05 9.53 -30.12
CA GLU A 46 44.75 8.73 -29.11
C GLU A 46 45.35 7.51 -29.80
N ALA A 47 46.69 7.44 -29.78
CA ALA A 47 47.43 6.38 -30.42
C ALA A 47 48.55 5.88 -29.51
N ALA A 48 48.97 4.69 -29.71
CA ALA A 48 50.18 4.11 -29.08
C ALA A 48 51.34 4.23 -30.10
N PRO A 49 52.14 5.26 -30.00
CA PRO A 49 53.15 5.55 -31.05
C PRO A 49 54.30 4.55 -31.08
N GLY A 50 54.39 3.66 -30.08
CA GLY A 50 55.42 2.64 -30.03
C GLY A 50 56.77 3.11 -29.49
N GLN A 51 57.83 2.42 -29.85
CA GLN A 51 59.20 2.66 -29.38
C GLN A 51 60.19 2.51 -30.54
N PHE A 52 61.23 3.33 -30.52
CA PHE A 52 62.36 3.13 -31.40
C PHE A 52 63.35 2.15 -30.79
N GLY A 53 63.93 1.25 -31.60
CA GLY A 53 64.93 0.28 -31.16
C GLY A 53 64.37 -1.03 -30.67
N GLU A 54 63.09 -1.31 -30.86
CA GLU A 54 62.44 -2.57 -30.41
C GLU A 54 62.94 -3.81 -31.19
N ARG A 55 63.32 -3.61 -32.46
CA ARG A 55 63.85 -4.67 -33.34
C ARG A 55 65.23 -4.33 -33.90
N GLY A 56 66.25 -4.33 -33.07
CA GLY A 56 67.59 -4.05 -33.57
C GLY A 56 68.70 -4.33 -32.55
N ASN A 57 69.95 -4.37 -32.99
CA ASN A 57 71.16 -4.54 -32.14
C ASN A 57 71.53 -3.25 -31.39
N GLN A 58 70.58 -2.37 -31.11
CA GLN A 58 70.81 -1.11 -30.41
C GLN A 58 70.67 -1.33 -28.90
N SER A 59 71.60 -0.74 -28.11
CA SER A 59 71.63 -0.86 -26.66
C SER A 59 70.54 -0.03 -25.93
N PHE A 60 69.84 0.83 -26.65
CA PHE A 60 68.86 1.77 -26.09
C PHE A 60 67.55 1.68 -26.83
N GLN A 61 66.44 1.70 -26.08
CA GLN A 61 65.08 1.86 -26.60
C GLN A 61 64.56 3.25 -26.21
N TYR A 62 63.94 3.95 -27.14
CA TYR A 62 63.33 5.27 -26.93
C TYR A 62 61.82 5.17 -27.08
N THR A 63 61.12 5.38 -25.99
CA THR A 63 59.66 5.46 -26.02
C THR A 63 59.22 6.78 -26.63
N ILE A 64 58.41 6.73 -27.66
CA ILE A 64 57.79 7.91 -28.25
C ILE A 64 56.64 8.37 -27.34
N ARG A 65 56.74 9.60 -26.85
CA ARG A 65 55.64 10.26 -26.16
C ARG A 65 54.96 11.26 -27.05
N TYR A 66 53.67 11.21 -27.12
CA TYR A 66 52.89 12.26 -27.78
C TYR A 66 51.83 12.75 -26.80
N LYS A 67 51.21 13.90 -27.11
CA LYS A 67 50.36 14.61 -26.17
C LYS A 67 49.03 13.91 -25.91
N GLY A 68 48.54 13.07 -26.82
CA GLY A 68 47.25 12.41 -26.73
C GLY A 68 46.11 13.35 -27.15
N ARG A 69 44.96 13.10 -26.60
CA ARG A 69 43.78 13.92 -26.82
C ARG A 69 43.96 15.33 -26.24
N LEU A 70 43.53 16.31 -26.99
CA LEU A 70 43.51 17.70 -26.55
C LEU A 70 42.46 17.91 -25.46
N GLN A 71 42.78 18.71 -24.44
CA GLN A 71 41.92 18.89 -23.26
C GLN A 71 41.55 20.35 -23.01
N GLN A 72 42.41 21.29 -23.41
CA GLN A 72 42.24 22.73 -23.16
C GLN A 72 41.77 23.45 -24.41
N PRO A 73 40.93 24.51 -24.32
CA PRO A 73 40.49 25.28 -25.46
C PRO A 73 41.63 25.78 -26.33
N GLU A 74 42.72 26.25 -25.71
CA GLU A 74 43.89 26.82 -26.41
C GLU A 74 44.59 25.76 -27.28
N GLU A 75 44.47 24.49 -26.96
CA GLU A 75 45.06 23.41 -27.76
C GLU A 75 44.22 23.17 -29.01
N PHE A 76 42.88 23.23 -28.89
CA PHE A 76 41.98 23.16 -30.05
C PHE A 76 42.09 24.38 -30.93
N GLU A 77 42.32 25.58 -30.37
CA GLU A 77 42.55 26.82 -31.14
C GLU A 77 43.73 26.69 -32.07
N ASN A 78 44.77 25.97 -31.69
CA ASN A 78 45.99 25.79 -32.44
C ASN A 78 45.96 24.67 -33.48
N ILE A 79 44.85 23.93 -33.61
CA ILE A 79 44.70 22.91 -34.65
C ILE A 79 44.87 23.57 -36.03
N VAL A 80 45.70 22.97 -36.86
CA VAL A 80 45.94 23.45 -38.23
C VAL A 80 44.84 22.93 -39.15
N ILE A 81 44.15 23.82 -39.82
CA ILE A 81 43.08 23.50 -40.77
C ILE A 81 43.59 23.43 -42.19
N LYS A 82 44.40 24.43 -42.61
CA LYS A 82 44.91 24.50 -43.98
C LYS A 82 46.18 25.34 -44.04
N ALA A 83 47.14 24.90 -44.83
CA ALA A 83 48.29 25.79 -45.27
C ALA A 83 47.87 26.59 -46.45
N LEU A 84 48.10 27.91 -46.42
CA LEU A 84 47.80 28.85 -47.49
C LEU A 84 48.98 28.92 -48.45
N GLU A 85 48.73 29.36 -49.71
CA GLU A 85 49.74 29.46 -50.75
C GLU A 85 50.84 30.51 -50.45
N ASN A 86 50.52 31.46 -49.57
CA ASN A 86 51.47 32.49 -49.09
C ASN A 86 52.40 32.00 -47.96
N GLY A 87 52.30 30.74 -47.56
CA GLY A 87 53.05 30.15 -46.44
C GLY A 87 52.44 30.35 -45.04
N GLU A 88 51.33 31.09 -44.95
CA GLU A 88 50.58 31.23 -43.71
C GLU A 88 49.79 29.93 -43.38
N VAL A 89 49.56 29.70 -42.09
CA VAL A 89 48.82 28.53 -41.60
C VAL A 89 47.50 28.99 -40.97
N LEU A 90 46.40 28.58 -41.59
CA LEU A 90 45.07 28.81 -41.05
C LEU A 90 44.80 27.86 -39.89
N ARG A 91 44.52 28.42 -38.75
CA ARG A 91 44.22 27.64 -37.48
C ARG A 91 42.76 27.69 -37.16
N MET A 92 42.35 26.77 -36.26
CA MET A 92 40.97 26.65 -35.81
C MET A 92 40.45 27.98 -35.21
N LYS A 93 41.24 28.69 -34.43
CA LYS A 93 40.90 30.01 -33.85
C LYS A 93 40.53 31.08 -34.87
N ASP A 94 41.05 30.98 -36.09
CA ASP A 94 40.80 31.96 -37.13
C ASP A 94 39.38 31.81 -37.71
N ILE A 95 38.80 30.61 -37.65
CA ILE A 95 37.53 30.24 -38.28
C ILE A 95 36.44 29.82 -37.27
N ALA A 96 36.75 29.72 -36.01
CA ALA A 96 35.82 29.26 -34.97
C ALA A 96 36.12 29.91 -33.62
N ASP A 97 35.09 30.03 -32.80
CA ASP A 97 35.23 30.33 -31.38
C ASP A 97 35.16 29.01 -30.60
N ILE A 98 36.12 28.81 -29.67
CA ILE A 98 36.28 27.55 -28.97
C ILE A 98 36.09 27.78 -27.47
N GLU A 99 35.22 27.02 -26.89
CA GLU A 99 34.93 27.08 -25.45
C GLU A 99 34.67 25.68 -24.85
N LEU A 100 34.98 25.54 -23.58
CA LEU A 100 34.52 24.38 -22.81
C LEU A 100 33.07 24.63 -22.42
N GLY A 101 32.16 23.96 -23.08
CA GLY A 101 30.72 24.11 -22.88
C GLY A 101 30.04 22.82 -22.49
N ARG A 102 28.72 22.79 -22.60
CA ARG A 102 27.92 21.60 -22.32
C ARG A 102 27.87 20.66 -23.51
N LEU A 103 27.80 19.35 -23.25
CA LEU A 103 27.61 18.35 -24.31
C LEU A 103 26.27 18.54 -25.03
N SER A 104 25.22 18.92 -24.30
CA SER A 104 23.90 19.21 -24.87
C SER A 104 23.28 20.44 -24.21
N TYR A 105 22.62 21.28 -25.03
CA TYR A 105 21.82 22.42 -24.57
C TYR A 105 20.32 22.13 -24.53
N ASN A 106 19.90 20.90 -24.80
CA ASN A 106 18.50 20.51 -24.84
C ASN A 106 17.82 20.51 -23.44
N PHE A 107 18.63 20.39 -22.38
CA PHE A 107 18.14 20.39 -21.02
C PHE A 107 18.65 21.60 -20.24
N ASN A 108 17.75 22.34 -19.63
CA ASN A 108 18.08 23.46 -18.75
C ASN A 108 17.38 23.28 -17.42
N ASN A 109 18.07 22.64 -16.48
CA ASN A 109 17.53 22.34 -15.16
C ASN A 109 17.73 23.52 -14.21
N LYS A 110 16.67 23.90 -13.51
CA LYS A 110 16.69 24.92 -12.46
C LYS A 110 15.88 24.43 -11.27
N VAL A 111 16.37 24.71 -10.07
CA VAL A 111 15.66 24.49 -8.82
C VAL A 111 15.55 25.85 -8.12
N ASN A 112 14.33 26.29 -7.85
CA ASN A 112 14.04 27.60 -7.25
C ASN A 112 14.76 28.78 -7.96
N GLY A 113 14.84 28.75 -9.30
CA GLY A 113 15.49 29.77 -10.11
C GLY A 113 17.01 29.62 -10.25
N HIS A 114 17.68 28.81 -9.46
CA HIS A 114 19.11 28.55 -9.54
C HIS A 114 19.42 27.42 -10.52
N LYS A 115 20.55 27.51 -11.20
CA LYS A 115 21.03 26.44 -12.10
C LYS A 115 21.26 25.17 -11.32
N ALA A 116 20.79 24.04 -11.82
CA ALA A 116 20.89 22.75 -11.19
C ALA A 116 21.27 21.64 -12.20
N VAL A 117 21.82 20.56 -11.69
CA VAL A 117 22.00 19.29 -12.40
C VAL A 117 21.01 18.30 -11.81
N SER A 118 20.23 17.65 -12.65
CA SER A 118 19.29 16.64 -12.19
C SER A 118 19.87 15.24 -12.42
N CYS A 119 19.75 14.39 -11.42
CA CYS A 119 20.08 12.98 -11.53
C CYS A 119 18.82 12.16 -11.25
N ILE A 120 18.45 11.29 -12.16
CA ILE A 120 17.34 10.36 -11.98
C ILE A 120 17.91 9.00 -11.65
N VAL A 121 17.52 8.44 -10.51
CA VAL A 121 17.95 7.13 -10.08
C VAL A 121 16.79 6.14 -10.26
N TYR A 122 17.05 5.05 -10.96
CA TYR A 122 16.07 4.00 -11.25
C TYR A 122 16.33 2.80 -10.36
N GLN A 123 15.25 2.29 -9.78
CA GLN A 123 15.29 1.07 -8.99
C GLN A 123 15.35 -0.17 -9.90
N MET A 124 16.10 -1.18 -9.47
CA MET A 124 16.10 -2.50 -10.09
C MET A 124 14.78 -3.23 -9.79
N ALA A 125 14.20 -3.86 -10.79
CA ALA A 125 12.96 -4.62 -10.62
C ALA A 125 13.13 -5.75 -9.57
N GLY A 126 12.14 -5.87 -8.70
CA GLY A 126 12.12 -6.90 -7.64
C GLY A 126 12.87 -6.56 -6.36
N THR A 127 13.52 -5.39 -6.27
CA THR A 127 14.19 -4.95 -5.03
C THR A 127 13.23 -4.19 -4.11
N ASN A 128 13.59 -4.06 -2.84
CA ASN A 128 12.80 -3.31 -1.87
C ASN A 128 13.05 -1.81 -2.04
N ALA A 129 12.03 -1.07 -2.49
CA ALA A 129 12.10 0.37 -2.75
C ALA A 129 12.51 1.17 -1.51
N THR A 130 11.88 0.92 -0.37
CA THR A 130 12.14 1.67 0.87
C THR A 130 13.58 1.50 1.35
N GLN A 131 14.10 0.28 1.30
CA GLN A 131 15.48 -0.01 1.69
C GLN A 131 16.46 0.65 0.73
N THR A 132 16.24 0.51 -0.59
CA THR A 132 17.10 1.09 -1.63
C THR A 132 17.16 2.61 -1.52
N ILE A 133 16.02 3.28 -1.28
CA ILE A 133 15.97 4.74 -1.13
C ILE A 133 16.67 5.17 0.17
N SER A 134 16.44 4.48 1.28
CA SER A 134 17.10 4.80 2.55
C SER A 134 18.63 4.65 2.46
N ASP A 135 19.11 3.61 1.76
CA ASP A 135 20.54 3.43 1.55
C ASP A 135 21.12 4.46 0.57
N LEU A 136 20.33 4.90 -0.41
CA LEU A 136 20.70 5.99 -1.30
C LEU A 136 20.79 7.33 -0.56
N GLU A 137 19.82 7.64 0.29
CA GLU A 137 19.80 8.86 1.11
C GLU A 137 21.05 8.96 1.99
N LYS A 138 21.48 7.87 2.63
CA LYS A 138 22.73 7.83 3.40
C LYS A 138 23.95 8.19 2.55
N VAL A 139 24.04 7.62 1.33
CA VAL A 139 25.15 7.95 0.41
C VAL A 139 25.10 9.41 -0.03
N LEU A 140 23.90 9.98 -0.22
CA LEU A 140 23.74 11.39 -0.55
C LEU A 140 24.12 12.30 0.63
N ASP A 141 23.80 11.91 1.85
CA ASP A 141 24.21 12.63 3.06
C ASP A 141 25.74 12.62 3.22
N GLU A 142 26.39 11.46 3.10
CA GLU A 142 27.83 11.34 3.10
C GLU A 142 28.50 12.16 2.00
N ALA A 143 27.91 12.15 0.79
CA ALA A 143 28.40 12.95 -0.33
C ALA A 143 28.23 14.46 -0.07
N SER A 144 27.18 14.86 0.62
CA SER A 144 26.92 16.27 0.93
C SER A 144 27.99 16.92 1.80
N GLU A 145 28.64 16.12 2.66
CA GLU A 145 29.74 16.57 3.52
C GLU A 145 31.04 16.87 2.74
N THR A 146 31.20 16.24 1.57
CA THR A 146 32.40 16.35 0.74
C THR A 146 32.26 17.34 -0.41
N LEU A 147 31.08 17.95 -0.58
CA LEU A 147 30.81 18.88 -1.69
C LEU A 147 31.59 20.20 -1.52
N PRO A 148 32.03 20.81 -2.65
CA PRO A 148 32.56 22.15 -2.64
C PRO A 148 31.56 23.18 -2.11
N SER A 149 32.08 24.25 -1.49
CA SER A 149 31.23 25.31 -0.97
C SER A 149 30.35 25.93 -2.08
N GLY A 150 29.06 26.05 -1.80
CA GLY A 150 28.07 26.59 -2.75
C GLY A 150 27.25 25.54 -3.51
N LEU A 151 27.60 24.27 -3.44
CA LEU A 151 26.78 23.17 -3.96
C LEU A 151 25.92 22.57 -2.83
N LYS A 152 24.67 22.23 -3.19
CA LYS A 152 23.73 21.55 -2.28
C LYS A 152 23.03 20.42 -3.04
N ILE A 153 22.91 19.27 -2.40
CA ILE A 153 22.04 18.20 -2.87
C ILE A 153 20.61 18.51 -2.40
N ASN A 154 19.66 18.43 -3.32
CA ASN A 154 18.25 18.57 -3.01
C ASN A 154 17.48 17.38 -3.63
N ILE A 155 16.80 16.62 -2.82
CA ILE A 155 15.91 15.54 -3.27
C ILE A 155 14.60 16.21 -3.69
N ALA A 156 14.42 16.40 -5.00
CA ALA A 156 13.23 17.06 -5.53
C ALA A 156 11.99 16.18 -5.45
N GLN A 157 12.16 14.87 -5.59
CA GLN A 157 11.08 13.89 -5.52
C GLN A 157 11.62 12.56 -5.01
N SER A 158 11.03 12.05 -3.95
CA SER A 158 11.28 10.71 -3.44
C SER A 158 10.02 9.86 -3.59
N ALA A 159 10.18 8.66 -4.16
CA ALA A 159 9.08 7.71 -4.19
C ALA A 159 8.67 7.23 -2.78
N ASN A 160 9.60 7.33 -1.82
CA ASN A 160 9.36 6.98 -0.42
C ASN A 160 8.30 7.88 0.23
N ASP A 161 8.32 9.18 -0.04
CA ASP A 161 7.37 10.13 0.57
C ASP A 161 5.94 9.76 0.19
N PHE A 162 5.72 9.46 -1.10
CA PHE A 162 4.43 8.98 -1.59
C PHE A 162 4.06 7.61 -1.01
N LEU A 163 5.02 6.69 -0.97
CA LEU A 163 4.80 5.33 -0.47
C LEU A 163 4.44 5.34 1.02
N PHE A 164 5.21 6.06 1.85
CA PHE A 164 4.94 6.16 3.29
C PHE A 164 3.64 6.90 3.58
N ALA A 165 3.35 8.00 2.89
CA ALA A 165 2.09 8.70 3.02
C ALA A 165 0.91 7.78 2.67
N SER A 166 1.02 7.01 1.58
CA SER A 166 -0.02 6.05 1.16
C SER A 166 -0.19 4.91 2.15
N ILE A 167 0.89 4.32 2.65
CA ILE A 167 0.85 3.25 3.66
C ILE A 167 0.23 3.79 4.96
N HIS A 168 0.63 4.99 5.39
CA HIS A 168 0.09 5.60 6.60
C HIS A 168 -1.42 5.84 6.49
N GLU A 169 -1.90 6.36 5.35
CA GLU A 169 -3.32 6.59 5.12
C GLU A 169 -4.11 5.28 5.11
N VAL A 170 -3.57 4.21 4.52
CA VAL A 170 -4.25 2.91 4.54
C VAL A 170 -4.27 2.28 5.93
N ILE A 171 -3.19 2.37 6.70
CA ILE A 171 -3.17 1.90 8.10
C ILE A 171 -4.18 2.69 8.94
N LYS A 172 -4.24 4.00 8.76
CA LYS A 172 -5.24 4.86 9.40
C LYS A 172 -6.66 4.41 9.04
N THR A 173 -6.95 4.23 7.76
CA THR A 173 -8.25 3.75 7.27
C THR A 173 -8.61 2.37 7.83
N LEU A 174 -7.62 1.48 7.96
CA LEU A 174 -7.82 0.14 8.55
C LEU A 174 -8.22 0.22 10.02
N ILE A 175 -7.60 1.10 10.78
CA ILE A 175 -7.95 1.37 12.19
C ILE A 175 -9.34 2.01 12.28
N GLU A 176 -9.64 2.99 11.43
CA GLU A 176 -10.95 3.63 11.37
C GLU A 176 -12.05 2.63 11.05
N ALA A 177 -11.86 1.79 10.03
CA ALA A 177 -12.80 0.74 9.64
C ALA A 177 -13.03 -0.25 10.79
N PHE A 178 -11.97 -0.67 11.47
CA PHE A 178 -12.07 -1.56 12.63
C PHE A 178 -12.90 -0.93 13.76
N ILE A 179 -12.66 0.31 14.10
CA ILE A 179 -13.41 1.04 15.15
C ILE A 179 -14.88 1.20 14.75
N LEU A 180 -15.14 1.58 13.50
CA LEU A 180 -16.50 1.77 13.00
C LEU A 180 -17.30 0.46 13.06
N VAL A 181 -16.72 -0.62 12.53
CA VAL A 181 -17.33 -1.95 12.56
C VAL A 181 -17.61 -2.39 13.98
N PHE A 182 -16.65 -2.20 14.88
CA PHE A 182 -16.82 -2.53 16.28
C PHE A 182 -18.00 -1.80 16.93
N ILE A 183 -18.14 -0.50 16.66
CA ILE A 183 -19.25 0.33 17.17
C ILE A 183 -20.59 -0.15 16.60
N VAL A 184 -20.65 -0.41 15.28
CA VAL A 184 -21.87 -0.88 14.62
C VAL A 184 -22.30 -2.24 15.20
N VAL A 185 -21.38 -3.20 15.29
CA VAL A 185 -21.66 -4.54 15.86
C VAL A 185 -22.14 -4.42 17.30
N TYR A 186 -21.54 -3.50 18.07
CA TYR A 186 -21.98 -3.26 19.45
C TYR A 186 -23.42 -2.73 19.54
N ILE A 187 -23.80 -1.79 18.65
CA ILE A 187 -25.16 -1.22 18.63
C ILE A 187 -26.20 -2.32 18.33
N PHE A 188 -25.88 -3.23 17.40
CA PHE A 188 -26.78 -4.32 17.03
C PHE A 188 -26.86 -5.43 18.06
N LEU A 189 -25.73 -5.92 18.55
CA LEU A 189 -25.69 -7.02 19.52
C LEU A 189 -25.99 -6.57 20.94
N GLN A 190 -25.83 -5.28 21.28
CA GLN A 190 -26.09 -4.68 22.60
C GLN A 190 -25.49 -5.44 23.79
N ASP A 191 -24.58 -6.36 23.53
CA ASP A 191 -23.82 -7.15 24.49
C ASP A 191 -22.35 -7.12 24.18
N MET A 192 -21.61 -6.68 25.16
CA MET A 192 -20.17 -6.51 25.14
C MET A 192 -19.40 -7.78 24.82
N ARG A 193 -19.89 -8.91 25.35
CA ARG A 193 -19.22 -10.19 25.21
C ARG A 193 -19.38 -10.73 23.81
N SER A 194 -20.55 -10.52 23.24
CA SER A 194 -20.85 -10.87 21.85
C SER A 194 -20.04 -10.03 20.88
N THR A 195 -19.91 -8.73 21.13
CA THR A 195 -19.13 -7.80 20.30
C THR A 195 -17.63 -8.09 20.33
N LEU A 196 -17.12 -8.57 21.46
CA LEU A 196 -15.70 -8.92 21.59
C LEU A 196 -15.27 -10.08 20.67
N ILE A 197 -16.21 -10.95 20.29
CA ILE A 197 -15.91 -12.13 19.46
C ILE A 197 -15.48 -11.71 18.03
N PRO A 198 -16.28 -10.93 17.27
CA PRO A 198 -15.82 -10.39 16.01
C PRO A 198 -14.59 -9.49 16.14
N ALA A 199 -14.50 -8.70 17.22
CA ALA A 199 -13.36 -7.83 17.48
C ALA A 199 -12.04 -8.59 17.65
N ILE A 200 -12.06 -9.83 18.13
CA ILE A 200 -10.88 -10.70 18.20
C ILE A 200 -10.66 -11.42 16.86
N ALA A 201 -11.73 -11.85 16.19
CA ALA A 201 -11.65 -12.61 14.95
C ALA A 201 -10.99 -11.80 13.82
N ILE A 202 -11.28 -10.48 13.71
CA ILE A 202 -10.72 -9.61 12.69
C ILE A 202 -9.19 -9.56 12.73
N PRO A 203 -8.53 -9.11 13.83
CA PRO A 203 -7.08 -9.08 13.91
C PRO A 203 -6.44 -10.44 13.65
N VAL A 204 -7.03 -11.53 14.15
CA VAL A 204 -6.51 -12.87 13.92
C VAL A 204 -6.52 -13.24 12.43
N ALA A 205 -7.61 -12.96 11.71
CA ALA A 205 -7.69 -13.20 10.27
C ALA A 205 -6.70 -12.35 9.49
N LEU A 206 -6.56 -11.06 9.85
CA LEU A 206 -5.62 -10.15 9.20
C LEU A 206 -4.17 -10.58 9.40
N ILE A 207 -3.77 -10.91 10.62
CA ILE A 207 -2.42 -11.38 10.94
C ILE A 207 -2.12 -12.70 10.21
N ALA A 208 -3.08 -13.64 10.18
CA ALA A 208 -2.94 -14.89 9.44
C ALA A 208 -2.79 -14.65 7.92
N THR A 209 -3.53 -13.68 7.37
CA THR A 209 -3.41 -13.28 5.97
C THR A 209 -2.02 -12.71 5.67
N PHE A 210 -1.50 -11.79 6.49
CA PHE A 210 -0.14 -11.25 6.33
C PHE A 210 0.92 -12.35 6.42
N PHE A 211 0.74 -13.33 7.30
CA PHE A 211 1.65 -14.46 7.42
C PHE A 211 1.73 -15.26 6.12
N VAL A 212 0.58 -15.60 5.52
CA VAL A 212 0.55 -16.34 4.25
C VAL A 212 1.09 -15.49 3.10
N LEU A 213 0.76 -14.19 3.02
CA LEU A 213 1.31 -13.29 2.00
C LEU A 213 2.84 -13.28 2.06
N LYS A 214 3.43 -13.26 3.26
CA LYS A 214 4.89 -13.37 3.45
C LYS A 214 5.44 -14.72 2.97
N LEU A 215 4.76 -15.84 3.24
CA LEU A 215 5.18 -17.17 2.80
C LEU A 215 5.21 -17.31 1.27
N ILE A 216 4.25 -16.72 0.58
CA ILE A 216 4.19 -16.73 -0.90
C ILE A 216 5.05 -15.66 -1.56
N GLY A 217 5.81 -14.89 -0.76
CA GLY A 217 6.75 -13.88 -1.27
C GLY A 217 6.11 -12.57 -1.70
N PHE A 218 4.89 -12.27 -1.25
CA PHE A 218 4.25 -10.97 -1.50
C PHE A 218 4.82 -9.90 -0.58
N SER A 219 5.06 -8.72 -1.14
CA SER A 219 5.39 -7.54 -0.38
C SER A 219 4.14 -6.82 0.11
N ILE A 220 4.25 -6.15 1.26
CA ILE A 220 3.24 -5.21 1.71
C ILE A 220 3.33 -3.97 0.81
N ASN A 221 2.24 -3.66 0.12
CA ASN A 221 2.12 -2.51 -0.75
C ASN A 221 0.69 -1.95 -0.70
N LEU A 222 0.45 -0.84 -1.40
CA LEU A 222 -0.84 -0.17 -1.41
C LEU A 222 -2.01 -1.10 -1.81
N LEU A 223 -1.79 -2.02 -2.76
CA LEU A 223 -2.83 -2.93 -3.25
C LEU A 223 -3.18 -4.01 -2.22
N THR A 224 -2.16 -4.64 -1.61
CA THR A 224 -2.38 -5.64 -0.56
C THR A 224 -3.03 -5.02 0.67
N LEU A 225 -2.62 -3.80 1.05
CA LEU A 225 -3.22 -3.08 2.16
C LEU A 225 -4.67 -2.65 1.87
N SER A 226 -4.95 -2.16 0.64
CA SER A 226 -6.31 -1.81 0.23
C SER A 226 -7.23 -3.03 0.20
N ALA A 227 -6.72 -4.19 -0.26
CA ALA A 227 -7.45 -5.44 -0.17
C ALA A 227 -7.75 -5.82 1.29
N MET A 228 -6.81 -5.60 2.21
CA MET A 228 -7.01 -5.88 3.64
C MET A 228 -8.08 -4.98 4.26
N VAL A 229 -8.15 -3.70 3.89
CA VAL A 229 -9.23 -2.81 4.34
C VAL A 229 -10.60 -3.35 3.89
N LEU A 230 -10.71 -3.76 2.63
CA LEU A 230 -11.96 -4.35 2.13
C LEU A 230 -12.25 -5.71 2.80
N ALA A 231 -11.22 -6.50 3.06
CA ALA A 231 -11.36 -7.80 3.73
C ALA A 231 -11.97 -7.67 5.14
N ILE A 232 -11.70 -6.58 5.88
CA ILE A 232 -12.31 -6.36 7.21
C ILE A 232 -13.83 -6.47 7.14
N ALA A 233 -14.45 -5.84 6.14
CA ALA A 233 -15.92 -5.86 6.01
C ALA A 233 -16.46 -7.27 5.80
N ILE A 234 -15.76 -8.10 5.01
CA ILE A 234 -16.17 -9.49 4.72
C ILE A 234 -15.90 -10.41 5.91
N VAL A 235 -14.74 -10.26 6.54
CA VAL A 235 -14.32 -11.08 7.70
C VAL A 235 -15.28 -10.92 8.89
N VAL A 236 -15.82 -9.72 9.06
CA VAL A 236 -16.76 -9.41 10.14
C VAL A 236 -18.08 -10.13 9.97
N ASP A 237 -18.58 -10.21 8.75
CA ASP A 237 -19.90 -10.81 8.45
C ASP A 237 -19.95 -12.26 8.88
N ASP A 238 -18.95 -13.06 8.59
CA ASP A 238 -18.88 -14.48 9.02
C ASP A 238 -18.92 -14.64 10.54
N ALA A 239 -18.18 -13.79 11.26
CA ALA A 239 -18.13 -13.83 12.71
C ALA A 239 -19.47 -13.39 13.34
N ILE A 240 -20.15 -12.39 12.76
CA ILE A 240 -21.46 -11.93 13.21
C ILE A 240 -22.51 -13.02 13.05
N VAL A 241 -22.56 -13.69 11.89
CA VAL A 241 -23.50 -14.79 11.61
C VAL A 241 -23.36 -15.92 12.65
N VAL A 242 -22.14 -16.28 13.02
CA VAL A 242 -21.89 -17.27 14.05
C VAL A 242 -22.41 -16.82 15.43
N VAL A 243 -22.09 -15.58 15.82
CA VAL A 243 -22.52 -15.04 17.12
C VAL A 243 -24.04 -14.96 17.19
N GLU A 244 -24.69 -14.47 16.13
CA GLU A 244 -26.15 -14.37 16.06
C GLU A 244 -26.81 -15.75 16.09
N GLY A 245 -26.28 -16.73 15.36
CA GLY A 245 -26.78 -18.10 15.39
C GLY A 245 -26.68 -18.74 16.74
N VAL A 246 -25.60 -18.52 17.49
CA VAL A 246 -25.46 -19.02 18.88
C VAL A 246 -26.41 -18.30 19.82
N HIS A 247 -26.61 -16.97 19.65
CA HIS A 247 -27.63 -16.24 20.42
C HIS A 247 -29.04 -16.77 20.18
N ALA A 248 -29.40 -17.01 18.92
CA ALA A 248 -30.71 -17.56 18.57
C ALA A 248 -30.96 -18.93 19.26
N LYS A 249 -29.93 -19.77 19.41
CA LYS A 249 -30.02 -21.02 20.15
C LYS A 249 -30.14 -20.78 21.66
N LEU A 250 -29.41 -19.83 22.22
CA LEU A 250 -29.55 -19.46 23.63
C LEU A 250 -30.96 -18.95 23.97
N ASP A 251 -31.57 -18.17 23.09
CA ASP A 251 -32.92 -17.65 23.20
C ASP A 251 -33.98 -18.77 23.09
N GLN A 252 -33.68 -19.86 22.39
CA GLN A 252 -34.50 -21.09 22.37
C GLN A 252 -34.44 -21.90 23.68
N GLY A 253 -33.67 -21.45 24.67
CA GLY A 253 -33.65 -22.06 26.01
C GLY A 253 -32.48 -23.02 26.26
N TYR A 254 -31.43 -23.00 25.45
CA TYR A 254 -30.23 -23.79 25.72
C TYR A 254 -29.57 -23.35 27.02
N LYS A 255 -29.32 -24.30 27.91
CA LYS A 255 -28.73 -24.07 29.25
C LYS A 255 -27.20 -23.84 29.19
N SER A 256 -26.55 -24.16 28.10
CA SER A 256 -25.10 -24.03 27.94
C SER A 256 -24.73 -23.38 26.61
N ALA A 257 -23.90 -22.35 26.66
CA ALA A 257 -23.39 -21.70 25.44
C ALA A 257 -22.55 -22.66 24.57
N ARG A 258 -21.92 -23.68 25.18
CA ARG A 258 -21.17 -24.69 24.44
C ARG A 258 -22.09 -25.56 23.58
N THR A 259 -23.19 -26.05 24.15
CA THR A 259 -24.16 -26.87 23.39
C THR A 259 -24.87 -26.04 22.34
N ALA A 260 -25.21 -24.78 22.65
CA ALA A 260 -25.77 -23.83 21.72
C ALA A 260 -24.81 -23.57 20.54
N SER A 261 -23.51 -23.41 20.81
CA SER A 261 -22.49 -23.19 19.75
C SER A 261 -22.34 -24.43 18.86
N ILE A 262 -22.32 -25.65 19.42
CA ILE A 262 -22.19 -26.87 18.63
C ILE A 262 -23.41 -27.04 17.71
N ASP A 263 -24.59 -26.79 18.22
CA ASP A 263 -25.85 -26.98 17.49
C ASP A 263 -26.01 -25.85 16.40
N ALA A 264 -25.69 -24.61 16.75
CA ALA A 264 -25.66 -23.53 15.79
C ALA A 264 -24.69 -23.82 14.62
N MET A 265 -23.50 -24.35 14.91
CA MET A 265 -22.51 -24.66 13.87
C MET A 265 -22.92 -25.86 13.02
N SER A 266 -23.71 -26.80 13.52
CA SER A 266 -24.26 -27.87 12.69
C SER A 266 -25.21 -27.37 11.61
N GLU A 267 -25.93 -26.26 11.88
CA GLU A 267 -26.82 -25.61 10.93
C GLU A 267 -26.09 -24.61 10.01
N LEU A 268 -25.17 -23.81 10.58
CA LEU A 268 -24.52 -22.70 9.87
C LEU A 268 -23.26 -23.11 9.10
N GLY A 269 -22.59 -24.20 9.51
CA GLY A 269 -21.29 -24.57 8.93
C GLY A 269 -21.34 -24.78 7.41
N GLY A 270 -22.40 -25.44 6.91
CA GLY A 270 -22.60 -25.62 5.47
C GLY A 270 -22.81 -24.30 4.72
N ALA A 271 -23.54 -23.35 5.32
CA ALA A 271 -23.78 -22.03 4.73
C ALA A 271 -22.48 -21.22 4.66
N ILE A 272 -21.70 -21.19 5.74
CA ILE A 272 -20.40 -20.47 5.80
C ILE A 272 -19.45 -21.00 4.72
N ILE A 273 -19.31 -22.33 4.60
CA ILE A 273 -18.47 -22.95 3.56
C ILE A 273 -18.95 -22.55 2.16
N SER A 274 -20.27 -22.61 1.93
CA SER A 274 -20.83 -22.24 0.63
C SER A 274 -20.60 -20.78 0.27
N ILE A 275 -20.81 -19.84 1.22
CA ILE A 275 -20.56 -18.40 1.02
C ILE A 275 -19.07 -18.17 0.71
N THR A 276 -18.18 -18.78 1.48
CA THR A 276 -16.73 -18.67 1.27
C THR A 276 -16.31 -19.16 -0.11
N LEU A 277 -16.80 -20.34 -0.55
CA LEU A 277 -16.50 -20.88 -1.87
C LEU A 277 -17.01 -19.98 -2.99
N VAL A 278 -18.21 -19.41 -2.84
CA VAL A 278 -18.74 -18.44 -3.81
C VAL A 278 -17.85 -17.20 -3.90
N MET A 279 -17.47 -16.62 -2.76
CA MET A 279 -16.58 -15.46 -2.74
C MET A 279 -15.20 -15.78 -3.32
N MET A 280 -14.60 -16.90 -2.95
CA MET A 280 -13.32 -17.33 -3.52
C MET A 280 -13.41 -17.60 -5.02
N SER A 281 -14.55 -18.09 -5.53
CA SER A 281 -14.75 -18.32 -6.96
C SER A 281 -14.74 -17.04 -7.81
N VAL A 282 -14.91 -15.88 -7.17
CA VAL A 282 -14.78 -14.55 -7.82
C VAL A 282 -13.33 -14.09 -7.79
N PHE A 283 -12.68 -14.11 -6.63
CA PHE A 283 -11.34 -13.52 -6.46
C PHE A 283 -10.21 -14.38 -7.00
N VAL A 284 -10.33 -15.71 -6.92
CA VAL A 284 -9.28 -16.63 -7.38
C VAL A 284 -9.07 -16.53 -8.91
N PRO A 285 -10.10 -16.61 -9.77
CA PRO A 285 -9.90 -16.48 -11.23
C PRO A 285 -9.33 -15.12 -11.64
N VAL A 286 -9.74 -14.04 -11.00
CA VAL A 286 -9.24 -12.70 -11.27
C VAL A 286 -7.73 -12.60 -11.03
N SER A 287 -7.21 -13.41 -10.10
CA SER A 287 -5.77 -13.47 -9.79
C SER A 287 -4.91 -14.09 -10.90
N PHE A 288 -5.52 -14.78 -11.87
CA PHE A 288 -4.82 -15.38 -13.01
C PHE A 288 -4.86 -14.53 -14.28
N MET A 289 -5.40 -13.32 -14.22
CA MET A 289 -5.40 -12.40 -15.37
C MET A 289 -3.96 -12.05 -15.76
N GLY A 290 -3.68 -11.98 -17.06
CA GLY A 290 -2.38 -11.61 -17.62
C GLY A 290 -2.24 -10.10 -17.87
N GLY A 291 -1.01 -9.68 -18.24
CA GLY A 291 -0.68 -8.30 -18.59
C GLY A 291 -0.41 -7.40 -17.38
N THR A 292 -0.24 -6.11 -17.63
CA THR A 292 0.04 -5.11 -16.58
C THR A 292 -1.09 -5.01 -15.55
N ALA A 293 -2.34 -5.01 -16.01
CA ALA A 293 -3.51 -5.07 -15.15
C ALA A 293 -3.55 -6.35 -14.30
N GLY A 294 -3.10 -7.48 -14.85
CA GLY A 294 -3.03 -8.75 -14.15
C GLY A 294 -2.11 -8.72 -12.92
N THR A 295 -1.02 -7.96 -12.96
CA THR A 295 -0.14 -7.78 -11.78
C THR A 295 -0.90 -7.15 -10.61
N PHE A 296 -1.73 -6.15 -10.88
CA PHE A 296 -2.59 -5.51 -9.87
C PHE A 296 -3.64 -6.48 -9.34
N TYR A 297 -4.39 -7.11 -10.24
CA TYR A 297 -5.46 -8.04 -9.86
C TYR A 297 -4.95 -9.28 -9.13
N ARG A 298 -3.76 -9.76 -9.46
CA ARG A 298 -3.14 -10.87 -8.76
C ARG A 298 -2.86 -10.56 -7.31
N GLN A 299 -2.26 -9.41 -7.02
CA GLN A 299 -1.94 -9.01 -5.64
C GLN A 299 -3.22 -8.74 -4.84
N PHE A 300 -4.16 -8.00 -5.40
CA PHE A 300 -5.43 -7.70 -4.75
C PHE A 300 -6.29 -8.96 -4.56
N GLY A 301 -6.52 -9.73 -5.62
CA GLY A 301 -7.39 -10.90 -5.61
C GLY A 301 -6.90 -12.03 -4.73
N LEU A 302 -5.59 -12.36 -4.77
CA LEU A 302 -5.02 -13.37 -3.87
C LEU A 302 -5.07 -12.93 -2.40
N THR A 303 -4.80 -11.67 -2.11
CA THR A 303 -4.92 -11.14 -0.75
C THR A 303 -6.35 -11.29 -0.23
N MET A 304 -7.34 -10.92 -1.05
CA MET A 304 -8.76 -11.10 -0.72
C MET A 304 -9.13 -12.57 -0.52
N ALA A 305 -8.74 -13.44 -1.45
CA ALA A 305 -9.06 -14.87 -1.36
C ALA A 305 -8.47 -15.52 -0.09
N ILE A 306 -7.22 -15.17 0.26
CA ILE A 306 -6.58 -15.65 1.49
C ILE A 306 -7.31 -15.12 2.72
N ALA A 307 -7.65 -13.83 2.76
CA ALA A 307 -8.36 -13.22 3.88
C ALA A 307 -9.74 -13.85 4.10
N ILE A 308 -10.49 -14.09 3.01
CA ILE A 308 -11.80 -14.78 3.06
C ILE A 308 -11.64 -16.22 3.54
N GLY A 309 -10.61 -16.93 3.09
CA GLY A 309 -10.31 -18.30 3.57
C GLY A 309 -10.05 -18.33 5.08
N PHE A 310 -9.28 -17.37 5.61
CA PHE A 310 -9.06 -17.26 7.06
C PHE A 310 -10.30 -16.78 7.83
N SER A 311 -11.15 -15.95 7.21
CA SER A 311 -12.44 -15.58 7.77
C SER A 311 -13.28 -16.81 8.03
N ALA A 312 -13.45 -17.66 7.03
CA ALA A 312 -14.20 -18.90 7.16
C ALA A 312 -13.59 -19.84 8.20
N LEU A 313 -12.28 -19.99 8.20
CA LEU A 313 -11.58 -20.82 9.18
C LEU A 313 -11.82 -20.32 10.61
N ASN A 314 -11.76 -19.00 10.83
CA ASN A 314 -12.08 -18.39 12.11
C ASN A 314 -13.56 -18.56 12.46
N ALA A 315 -14.47 -18.39 11.52
CA ALA A 315 -15.90 -18.57 11.75
C ALA A 315 -16.26 -20.02 12.10
N LEU A 316 -15.56 -20.99 11.53
CA LEU A 316 -15.78 -22.41 11.82
C LEU A 316 -15.10 -22.92 13.10
N THR A 317 -14.05 -22.23 13.58
CA THR A 317 -13.22 -22.69 14.70
C THR A 317 -13.17 -21.70 15.86
N LEU A 318 -12.62 -20.52 15.63
CA LEU A 318 -12.36 -19.51 16.66
C LEU A 318 -13.65 -18.89 17.20
N SER A 319 -14.54 -18.44 16.31
CA SER A 319 -15.76 -17.75 16.71
C SER A 319 -16.70 -18.63 17.55
N PRO A 320 -16.98 -19.91 17.19
CA PRO A 320 -17.78 -20.79 18.05
C PRO A 320 -17.12 -21.10 19.40
N ALA A 321 -15.78 -21.23 19.41
CA ALA A 321 -15.03 -21.44 20.63
C ALA A 321 -15.12 -20.23 21.57
N LEU A 322 -15.01 -19.03 21.03
CA LEU A 322 -15.18 -17.79 21.80
C LEU A 322 -16.63 -17.62 22.28
N CYS A 323 -17.64 -17.96 21.45
CA CYS A 323 -19.04 -17.98 21.84
C CYS A 323 -19.26 -18.91 23.04
N ALA A 324 -18.70 -20.10 22.98
CA ALA A 324 -18.83 -21.09 24.08
C ALA A 324 -18.19 -20.61 25.42
N ILE A 325 -17.16 -19.72 25.31
CA ILE A 325 -16.44 -19.17 26.47
C ILE A 325 -17.12 -17.90 27.02
N PHE A 326 -17.49 -16.97 26.13
CA PHE A 326 -17.91 -15.63 26.53
C PHE A 326 -19.41 -15.47 26.71
N LEU A 327 -20.25 -16.19 25.94
CA LEU A 327 -21.70 -16.02 26.00
C LEU A 327 -22.30 -16.68 27.25
N LYS A 328 -23.42 -16.11 27.73
CA LYS A 328 -24.18 -16.62 28.85
C LYS A 328 -25.60 -16.96 28.41
N PRO A 329 -26.20 -18.09 28.92
CA PRO A 329 -27.63 -18.34 28.77
C PRO A 329 -28.45 -17.27 29.51
N HIS A 330 -29.60 -16.90 28.94
CA HIS A 330 -30.47 -15.82 29.48
C HIS A 330 -30.97 -16.08 30.91
N ASN A 331 -31.08 -17.36 31.33
CA ASN A 331 -31.69 -17.78 32.61
C ASN A 331 -30.70 -18.33 33.63
N SER A 332 -29.41 -18.08 33.51
CA SER A 332 -28.46 -18.64 34.49
C SER A 332 -27.68 -17.55 35.22
N ASP A 333 -27.99 -17.36 36.49
CA ASP A 333 -27.13 -16.69 37.49
C ASP A 333 -25.82 -17.46 37.77
N THR A 334 -25.57 -18.53 37.02
CA THR A 334 -24.40 -19.38 37.16
C THR A 334 -23.18 -18.67 36.58
N GLY A 335 -22.30 -18.28 37.47
CA GLY A 335 -21.05 -17.62 37.17
C GLY A 335 -20.12 -18.44 36.26
N ILE A 336 -19.10 -17.79 35.75
CA ILE A 336 -18.06 -18.32 34.86
C ILE A 336 -17.49 -19.69 35.31
N LYS A 337 -17.66 -20.06 36.58
CA LYS A 337 -17.19 -21.30 37.19
C LYS A 337 -17.74 -22.60 36.55
N GLU A 338 -18.97 -22.59 36.04
CA GLU A 338 -19.60 -23.79 35.48
C GLU A 338 -19.29 -24.05 34.00
N ARG A 339 -18.87 -23.00 33.29
CA ARG A 339 -18.58 -23.04 31.86
C ARG A 339 -17.23 -23.67 31.49
N ILE A 340 -16.30 -23.65 32.43
CA ILE A 340 -14.96 -24.19 32.26
C ILE A 340 -14.85 -25.66 32.72
N GLY A 341 -15.92 -26.22 33.29
CA GLY A 341 -15.94 -27.42 34.13
C GLY A 341 -15.86 -28.80 33.49
N VAL A 342 -15.65 -28.96 32.19
CA VAL A 342 -15.72 -30.29 31.55
C VAL A 342 -14.40 -30.80 30.94
N ALA A 343 -13.36 -30.02 30.93
CA ALA A 343 -12.05 -30.50 30.46
C ALA A 343 -10.99 -30.40 31.59
N THR A 344 -10.68 -31.49 32.22
CA THR A 344 -9.66 -31.71 33.25
C THR A 344 -9.99 -31.23 34.68
N LYS A 345 -10.49 -32.17 35.45
CA LYS A 345 -11.15 -31.94 36.75
C LYS A 345 -10.24 -31.49 37.91
N GLU A 346 -8.95 -31.59 37.88
CA GLU A 346 -8.11 -31.37 39.07
C GLU A 346 -7.07 -30.26 39.00
N ALA A 347 -6.43 -29.99 37.89
CA ALA A 347 -5.47 -28.89 37.78
C ALA A 347 -6.16 -27.52 37.70
N ARG A 348 -7.43 -27.47 37.35
CA ARG A 348 -8.26 -26.26 37.23
C ARG A 348 -8.82 -25.69 38.53
N LYS A 349 -9.01 -26.54 39.55
CA LYS A 349 -9.68 -26.10 40.82
C LYS A 349 -8.92 -25.01 41.57
N ILE A 350 -7.60 -24.99 41.48
CA ILE A 350 -6.78 -24.11 42.32
C ILE A 350 -6.44 -22.78 41.56
N MET A 351 -6.22 -22.83 40.26
CA MET A 351 -5.79 -21.65 39.50
C MET A 351 -6.95 -20.77 39.01
N VAL A 352 -8.04 -21.41 38.57
CA VAL A 352 -9.17 -20.70 37.96
C VAL A 352 -10.11 -20.08 39.01
N ALA A 353 -10.27 -20.69 40.19
CA ALA A 353 -11.11 -20.11 41.24
C ALA A 353 -10.60 -18.77 41.77
N ARG A 354 -9.29 -18.58 41.81
CA ARG A 354 -8.65 -17.29 42.24
C ARG A 354 -8.65 -16.21 41.17
N TYR A 355 -8.50 -16.61 39.91
CA TYR A 355 -8.45 -15.66 38.79
C TYR A 355 -9.82 -15.31 38.21
N ALA A 356 -10.76 -16.28 38.15
CA ALA A 356 -12.07 -16.02 37.54
C ALA A 356 -12.96 -15.08 38.36
N ASP A 357 -12.86 -15.13 39.70
CA ASP A 357 -13.62 -14.22 40.57
C ASP A 357 -13.03 -12.77 40.53
N SER A 358 -11.71 -12.69 40.39
CA SER A 358 -11.00 -11.41 40.24
C SER A 358 -11.23 -10.78 38.85
N ILE A 359 -11.17 -11.58 37.77
CA ILE A 359 -11.40 -11.13 36.41
C ILE A 359 -12.88 -10.81 36.18
N GLY A 360 -13.82 -11.55 36.74
CA GLY A 360 -15.26 -11.30 36.62
C GLY A 360 -15.71 -9.99 37.29
N LYS A 361 -15.08 -9.61 38.42
CA LYS A 361 -15.31 -8.34 39.10
C LYS A 361 -14.56 -7.18 38.47
N MET A 362 -13.39 -7.43 37.91
CA MET A 362 -12.54 -6.38 37.26
C MET A 362 -12.95 -6.11 35.82
N MET A 363 -13.51 -7.12 35.12
CA MET A 363 -13.95 -6.94 33.73
C MET A 363 -15.18 -6.05 33.56
N ARG A 364 -16.13 -6.01 34.51
CA ARG A 364 -17.31 -5.13 34.36
C ARG A 364 -16.97 -3.64 34.33
N PRO A 365 -16.20 -3.08 35.30
CA PRO A 365 -15.82 -1.66 35.22
C PRO A 365 -14.69 -1.41 34.22
N GLY A 366 -13.72 -2.33 34.05
CA GLY A 366 -12.61 -2.17 33.11
C GLY A 366 -13.05 -2.22 31.65
N LEU A 367 -14.04 -3.03 31.35
CA LEU A 367 -14.58 -3.13 30.00
C LEU A 367 -15.46 -1.93 29.64
N THR A 368 -16.27 -1.43 30.56
CA THR A 368 -17.01 -0.16 30.36
C THR A 368 -16.06 1.02 30.19
N LEU A 369 -14.97 1.07 30.98
CA LEU A 369 -13.90 2.06 30.81
C LEU A 369 -13.17 1.96 29.46
N LEU A 370 -12.89 0.75 28.99
CA LEU A 370 -12.28 0.52 27.67
C LEU A 370 -13.18 1.04 26.55
N PHE A 371 -14.49 0.82 26.65
CA PHE A 371 -15.45 1.27 25.63
C PHE A 371 -15.71 2.75 25.67
N THR A 372 -15.83 3.32 26.84
CA THR A 372 -15.91 4.78 26.95
C THR A 372 -14.62 5.41 26.41
N ALA A 373 -13.47 4.79 26.64
CA ALA A 373 -12.20 5.25 26.08
C ALA A 373 -12.17 5.12 24.54
N ILE A 374 -12.65 4.01 23.96
CA ILE A 374 -12.73 3.82 22.52
C ILE A 374 -13.76 4.77 21.89
N ALA A 375 -14.91 4.97 22.52
CA ALA A 375 -15.91 5.93 22.03
C ALA A 375 -15.41 7.38 22.13
N ILE A 376 -14.71 7.73 23.18
CA ILE A 376 -14.07 9.05 23.35
C ILE A 376 -12.93 9.23 22.35
N LEU A 377 -12.09 8.21 22.14
CA LEU A 377 -11.04 8.22 21.12
C LEU A 377 -11.62 8.35 19.70
N GLY A 378 -12.71 7.63 19.38
CA GLY A 378 -13.42 7.76 18.11
C GLY A 378 -14.01 9.17 17.91
N MET A 379 -14.51 9.77 18.98
CA MET A 379 -15.03 11.15 18.96
C MET A 379 -13.90 12.18 18.78
N ILE A 380 -12.79 12.02 19.51
CA ILE A 380 -11.60 12.87 19.37
C ILE A 380 -11.00 12.73 17.97
N PHE A 381 -10.89 11.52 17.47
CA PHE A 381 -10.35 11.24 16.14
C PHE A 381 -11.25 11.82 15.03
N GLY A 382 -12.58 11.73 15.19
CA GLY A 382 -13.56 12.37 14.31
C GLY A 382 -13.40 13.89 14.27
N LEU A 383 -13.12 14.52 15.42
CA LEU A 383 -12.88 15.97 15.51
C LEU A 383 -11.55 16.36 14.84
N PHE A 384 -10.48 15.59 15.00
CA PHE A 384 -9.17 15.87 14.41
C PHE A 384 -9.10 15.62 12.90
N SER A 385 -9.91 14.71 12.36
CA SER A 385 -9.94 14.37 10.92
C SER A 385 -11.00 15.13 10.14
N PHE A 386 -11.70 16.09 10.77
CA PHE A 386 -12.82 16.81 10.18
C PHE A 386 -12.47 17.57 8.90
N GLU A 387 -11.25 18.10 8.81
CA GLU A 387 -10.79 18.85 7.63
C GLU A 387 -10.66 17.98 6.37
N ASN A 388 -10.28 16.71 6.52
CA ASN A 388 -10.03 15.82 5.38
C ASN A 388 -11.26 15.02 4.93
N HIS A 389 -12.15 14.64 5.88
CA HIS A 389 -13.31 13.80 5.59
C HIS A 389 -14.53 14.18 6.45
N PRO A 390 -15.15 15.35 6.24
CA PRO A 390 -16.16 15.89 7.14
C PRO A 390 -17.39 14.99 7.30
N VAL A 391 -17.83 14.31 6.24
CA VAL A 391 -19.02 13.44 6.27
C VAL A 391 -18.76 12.18 7.09
N LEU A 392 -17.59 11.55 6.88
CA LEU A 392 -17.19 10.34 7.62
C LEU A 392 -17.01 10.64 9.11
N CYS A 393 -16.40 11.77 9.43
CA CYS A 393 -16.20 12.23 10.79
C CYS A 393 -17.51 12.54 11.52
N LEU A 394 -18.47 13.14 10.82
CA LEU A 394 -19.80 13.41 11.37
C LEU A 394 -20.55 12.10 11.65
N VAL A 395 -20.47 11.12 10.75
CA VAL A 395 -21.03 9.78 10.94
C VAL A 395 -20.38 9.09 12.15
N MET A 396 -19.05 9.14 12.26
CA MET A 396 -18.30 8.55 13.39
C MET A 396 -18.69 9.21 14.72
N ILE A 397 -18.82 10.54 14.78
CA ILE A 397 -19.27 11.27 15.98
C ILE A 397 -20.67 10.85 16.37
N VAL A 398 -21.61 10.81 15.40
CA VAL A 398 -23.00 10.40 15.67
C VAL A 398 -23.07 8.97 16.18
N ILE A 399 -22.37 8.04 15.56
CA ILE A 399 -22.32 6.63 15.98
C ILE A 399 -21.69 6.50 17.38
N SER A 400 -20.62 7.23 17.66
CA SER A 400 -19.96 7.23 18.98
C SER A 400 -20.87 7.78 20.08
N VAL A 401 -21.62 8.83 19.79
CA VAL A 401 -22.61 9.41 20.71
C VAL A 401 -23.78 8.44 20.95
N LEU A 402 -24.27 7.77 19.89
CA LEU A 402 -25.31 6.74 20.00
C LEU A 402 -24.84 5.52 20.80
N ALA A 403 -23.61 5.09 20.59
CA ALA A 403 -23.00 3.99 21.35
C ALA A 403 -22.87 4.34 22.84
N LEU A 404 -22.39 5.55 23.16
CA LEU A 404 -22.32 6.07 24.53
C LEU A 404 -23.71 6.18 25.18
N ALA A 405 -24.70 6.68 24.44
CA ALA A 405 -26.08 6.76 24.93
C ALA A 405 -26.70 5.34 25.17
N GLY A 406 -26.36 4.37 24.29
CA GLY A 406 -26.78 2.97 24.45
C GLY A 406 -26.17 2.29 25.65
N MET A 407 -24.94 2.67 26.02
CA MET A 407 -24.26 2.13 27.21
C MET A 407 -24.84 2.64 28.52
N THR A 408 -25.37 3.87 28.54
CA THR A 408 -25.77 4.56 29.76
C THR A 408 -27.24 4.46 30.07
N THR A 409 -28.10 4.05 29.10
CA THR A 409 -29.54 4.16 29.25
C THR A 409 -30.31 2.91 28.77
N ASP A 410 -30.92 2.18 29.70
CA ASP A 410 -31.86 1.08 29.37
C ASP A 410 -33.01 1.55 28.48
N LYS A 411 -33.36 2.84 28.54
CA LYS A 411 -34.37 3.47 27.68
C LYS A 411 -33.99 3.48 26.21
N PHE A 412 -32.69 3.67 25.89
CA PHE A 412 -32.20 3.63 24.50
C PHE A 412 -32.30 2.21 23.93
N LYS A 413 -31.92 1.19 24.70
CA LYS A 413 -32.05 -0.23 24.30
C LYS A 413 -33.50 -0.58 24.00
N HIS A 414 -34.41 -0.17 24.86
CA HIS A 414 -35.84 -0.39 24.67
C HIS A 414 -36.40 0.31 23.43
N SER A 415 -36.00 1.57 23.21
CA SER A 415 -36.43 2.35 22.05
C SER A 415 -35.87 1.81 20.73
N PHE A 416 -34.58 1.41 20.72
CA PHE A 416 -33.94 0.80 19.58
C PHE A 416 -34.59 -0.54 19.21
N ASN A 417 -34.78 -1.43 20.18
CA ASN A 417 -35.39 -2.73 19.97
C ASN A 417 -36.84 -2.61 19.49
N ALA A 418 -37.62 -1.69 20.06
CA ALA A 418 -39.01 -1.42 19.61
C ALA A 418 -39.04 -0.91 18.16
N SER A 419 -38.11 -0.05 17.78
CA SER A 419 -37.96 0.44 16.39
C SER A 419 -37.55 -0.67 15.45
N TYR A 420 -36.55 -1.48 15.83
CA TYR A 420 -36.10 -2.64 15.08
C TYR A 420 -37.21 -3.66 14.86
N ASP A 421 -37.95 -4.04 15.92
CA ASP A 421 -39.09 -4.96 15.84
C ASP A 421 -40.19 -4.44 14.93
N SER A 422 -40.44 -3.13 14.95
CA SER A 422 -41.40 -2.48 14.04
C SER A 422 -40.98 -2.59 12.57
N ILE A 423 -39.70 -2.33 12.28
CA ILE A 423 -39.10 -2.50 10.94
C ILE A 423 -39.16 -3.93 10.49
N LEU A 424 -38.72 -4.87 11.38
CA LEU A 424 -38.74 -6.30 11.13
C LEU A 424 -40.15 -6.80 10.86
N GLY A 425 -41.16 -6.32 11.60
CA GLY A 425 -42.58 -6.63 11.40
C GLY A 425 -43.10 -6.17 10.03
N LYS A 426 -42.70 -4.98 9.60
CA LYS A 426 -43.02 -4.46 8.25
C LYS A 426 -42.33 -5.29 7.17
N TYR A 427 -41.06 -5.60 7.35
CA TYR A 427 -40.27 -6.42 6.44
C TYR A 427 -40.89 -7.82 6.28
N LYS A 428 -41.18 -8.54 7.39
CA LYS A 428 -41.87 -9.83 7.35
C LYS A 428 -43.18 -9.78 6.56
N LYS A 429 -44.01 -8.74 6.76
CA LYS A 429 -45.26 -8.56 6.01
C LYS A 429 -45.01 -8.34 4.50
N GLN A 430 -43.95 -7.58 4.15
CA GLN A 430 -43.58 -7.36 2.75
C GLN A 430 -43.07 -8.62 2.09
N VAL A 431 -42.16 -9.35 2.76
CA VAL A 431 -41.61 -10.63 2.26
C VAL A 431 -42.74 -11.64 2.04
N LEU A 432 -43.67 -11.79 2.99
CA LEU A 432 -44.84 -12.65 2.82
C LEU A 432 -45.68 -12.25 1.58
N ARG A 433 -45.87 -10.95 1.31
CA ARG A 433 -46.58 -10.47 0.10
C ARG A 433 -45.82 -10.86 -1.17
N PHE A 434 -44.49 -10.75 -1.16
CA PHE A 434 -43.64 -11.14 -2.31
C PHE A 434 -43.67 -12.64 -2.57
N ILE A 435 -43.62 -13.44 -1.51
CA ILE A 435 -43.68 -14.90 -1.61
C ILE A 435 -45.05 -15.35 -2.14
N GLN A 436 -46.15 -14.72 -1.65
CA GLN A 436 -47.52 -15.04 -2.07
C GLN A 436 -47.84 -14.56 -3.47
N LYS A 437 -47.26 -13.43 -3.91
CA LYS A 437 -47.49 -12.86 -5.23
C LYS A 437 -46.26 -13.01 -6.11
N LYS A 438 -46.07 -14.19 -6.69
CA LYS A 438 -44.90 -14.54 -7.55
C LYS A 438 -44.72 -13.56 -8.72
N TRP A 439 -45.79 -13.00 -9.25
CA TRP A 439 -45.78 -11.97 -10.31
C TRP A 439 -45.11 -10.66 -9.87
N LEU A 440 -45.24 -10.28 -8.61
CA LEU A 440 -44.67 -9.05 -8.07
C LEU A 440 -43.13 -9.19 -7.97
N SER A 441 -42.64 -10.36 -7.53
CA SER A 441 -41.22 -10.66 -7.50
C SER A 441 -40.62 -10.70 -8.91
N GLY A 442 -41.29 -11.38 -9.85
CA GLY A 442 -40.91 -11.41 -11.26
C GLY A 442 -40.85 -10.03 -11.89
N GLY A 443 -41.85 -9.17 -11.57
CA GLY A 443 -41.92 -7.79 -12.05
C GLY A 443 -40.74 -6.91 -11.56
N ILE A 444 -40.33 -7.07 -10.31
CA ILE A 444 -39.17 -6.33 -9.75
C ILE A 444 -37.87 -6.78 -10.44
N VAL A 445 -37.68 -8.10 -10.63
CA VAL A 445 -36.49 -8.64 -11.31
C VAL A 445 -36.47 -8.16 -12.77
N ALA A 446 -37.58 -8.25 -13.49
CA ALA A 446 -37.69 -7.75 -14.86
C ALA A 446 -37.43 -6.23 -14.93
N GLY A 447 -37.99 -5.45 -14.02
CA GLY A 447 -37.76 -4.02 -13.92
C GLY A 447 -36.30 -3.66 -13.66
N SER A 448 -35.62 -4.38 -12.77
CA SER A 448 -34.19 -4.16 -12.52
C SER A 448 -33.31 -4.49 -13.72
N ILE A 449 -33.64 -5.56 -14.48
CA ILE A 449 -32.92 -5.89 -15.72
C ILE A 449 -33.14 -4.81 -16.79
N VAL A 450 -34.38 -4.33 -16.97
CA VAL A 450 -34.67 -3.23 -17.92
C VAL A 450 -33.91 -1.97 -17.53
N LEU A 451 -33.87 -1.65 -16.25
CA LEU A 451 -33.16 -0.48 -15.72
C LEU A 451 -31.65 -0.61 -15.94
N LEU A 452 -31.08 -1.80 -15.76
CA LEU A 452 -29.68 -2.09 -16.04
C LEU A 452 -29.36 -1.93 -17.53
N ILE A 453 -30.20 -2.43 -18.43
CA ILE A 453 -30.04 -2.27 -19.89
C ILE A 453 -30.12 -0.79 -20.28
N VAL A 454 -31.05 -0.03 -19.70
CA VAL A 454 -31.19 1.42 -19.94
C VAL A 454 -29.92 2.16 -19.50
N PHE A 455 -29.41 1.86 -18.30
CA PHE A 455 -28.16 2.46 -17.81
C PHE A 455 -26.96 2.10 -18.67
N MET A 456 -26.84 0.84 -19.13
CA MET A 456 -25.75 0.43 -20.02
C MET A 456 -25.78 1.17 -21.38
N ASN A 457 -26.96 1.60 -21.86
CA ASN A 457 -27.06 2.38 -23.09
C ASN A 457 -26.89 3.89 -22.89
N ILE A 458 -27.02 4.41 -21.66
CA ILE A 458 -26.90 5.85 -21.36
C ILE A 458 -25.47 6.19 -20.91
N THR A 459 -24.75 5.23 -20.31
CA THR A 459 -23.34 5.42 -19.94
C THR A 459 -22.46 5.23 -21.19
N PRO A 460 -21.66 6.26 -21.55
CA PRO A 460 -20.77 6.22 -22.71
C PRO A 460 -19.65 5.22 -22.53
#